data_c09158030e5df3fe8dbc30ce51bde0cf
#
_entry.id   c09158030e5df3fe8dbc30ce51bde0cf
#
_cell.length_a   1.000
_cell.length_b   1.000
_cell.length_c   1.000
_cell.angle_alpha   90.00
_cell.angle_beta   90.00
_cell.angle_gamma   90.00
#
_symmetry.space_group_name_H-M   'P 1'
#
loop_
_entity.id
_entity.type
_entity.pdbx_description
1 polymer ?
#
loop_
_entity_poly.entity_id
_entity_poly.type
_entity_poly.pdbx_seq_one_letter_code
_entity_poly.pdbx_strand_id
1 'polypeptide(L)'
;MAVIVIFSGSYCRAEEVAKMVAQRLGYGCIGEELLEEAANLYKVPRERLKRAMHGPPSVFSKFTHEKVRNVAYIRAALSRYVKENNIVYHGFAGHLLPRDITHILRVCLVASQEYRAALPMRSEGISAKEAQRIITRDDNECREWTKYLFDLGPWDMSLYDIKIPMHEGSVQKAAGMICDNVAKEALKTTPGSQQAADDFVLAARVNVVLAEEGHEVDVSCDHGNLTVVINKYVLRLEHLEKELRRIAGAVAGVKSVHTRVGPKWEAPAIYPPKFNFELPSRILLVDDEKEFVQTLSERLQTRKMEAAVAYDGEEALSLVKSEEPEVMVLDLKMPGIDGIEVLRRMKREHPNVEVIILTGHGSEREEALARELGAFAYLEKPVDIDVLSQTMKEAYRKLNLARAAKADPKNVPE
;
A
#
# COMPACT_ATOMS: atom_id res chain seq x y z
N MET A 1 -2.92 5.69 33.01
CA MET A 1 -3.04 6.36 31.71
C MET A 1 -3.11 5.28 30.65
N ALA A 2 -3.90 5.45 29.61
CA ALA A 2 -4.07 4.41 28.59
C ALA A 2 -4.20 5.04 27.19
N VAL A 3 -4.00 4.23 26.17
CA VAL A 3 -4.33 4.53 24.78
C VAL A 3 -5.55 3.70 24.40
N ILE A 4 -6.51 4.30 23.70
CA ILE A 4 -7.72 3.61 23.25
C ILE A 4 -7.75 3.66 21.74
N VAL A 5 -7.88 2.52 21.10
CA VAL A 5 -8.07 2.43 19.64
C VAL A 5 -9.43 1.82 19.34
N ILE A 6 -10.20 2.52 18.52
CA ILE A 6 -11.55 2.11 18.14
C ILE A 6 -11.56 1.82 16.64
N PHE A 7 -11.77 0.58 16.29
CA PHE A 7 -12.03 0.14 14.93
C PHE A 7 -13.53 -0.10 14.71
N SER A 8 -14.02 0.19 13.54
CA SER A 8 -15.40 -0.11 13.15
C SER A 8 -15.55 -0.20 11.63
N GLY A 9 -16.59 -0.81 11.17
CA GLY A 9 -17.11 -0.55 9.84
C GLY A 9 -17.74 0.83 9.73
N SER A 10 -17.94 1.32 8.51
CA SER A 10 -18.62 2.58 8.25
C SER A 10 -20.02 2.61 8.86
N TYR A 11 -20.44 3.81 9.27
CA TYR A 11 -21.75 4.07 9.91
C TYR A 11 -22.01 3.33 11.24
N CYS A 12 -20.96 2.87 11.93
CA CYS A 12 -21.07 2.34 13.31
C CYS A 12 -20.97 3.43 14.39
N ARG A 13 -20.94 4.72 14.02
CA ARG A 13 -20.86 5.88 14.94
C ARG A 13 -19.57 5.88 15.81
N ALA A 14 -18.48 5.35 15.28
CA ALA A 14 -17.21 5.25 16.01
C ALA A 14 -16.66 6.61 16.45
N GLU A 15 -16.76 7.62 15.62
CA GLU A 15 -16.32 8.98 15.92
C GLU A 15 -17.10 9.57 17.13
N GLU A 16 -18.41 9.37 17.18
CA GLU A 16 -19.23 9.85 18.31
C GLU A 16 -18.88 9.12 19.61
N VAL A 17 -18.64 7.81 19.54
CA VAL A 17 -18.17 7.03 20.68
C VAL A 17 -16.79 7.51 21.12
N ALA A 18 -15.86 7.70 20.19
CA ALA A 18 -14.51 8.18 20.49
C ALA A 18 -14.51 9.56 21.17
N LYS A 19 -15.24 10.52 20.62
CA LYS A 19 -15.40 11.87 21.20
C LYS A 19 -15.99 11.82 22.61
N MET A 20 -17.02 10.98 22.83
CA MET A 20 -17.64 10.83 24.15
C MET A 20 -16.69 10.17 25.16
N VAL A 21 -15.94 9.16 24.76
CA VAL A 21 -14.92 8.53 25.62
C VAL A 21 -13.82 9.54 25.97
N ALA A 22 -13.30 10.24 24.98
CA ALA A 22 -12.27 11.26 25.18
C ALA A 22 -12.74 12.36 26.14
N GLN A 23 -13.97 12.87 25.98
CA GLN A 23 -14.55 13.86 26.88
C GLN A 23 -14.69 13.34 28.31
N ARG A 24 -15.16 12.10 28.52
CA ARG A 24 -15.33 11.51 29.86
C ARG A 24 -14.01 11.27 30.59
N LEU A 25 -12.96 10.91 29.85
CA LEU A 25 -11.64 10.59 30.40
C LEU A 25 -10.69 11.79 30.44
N GLY A 26 -11.03 12.91 29.78
CA GLY A 26 -10.13 14.04 29.60
C GLY A 26 -8.97 13.72 28.66
N TYR A 27 -9.20 12.85 27.67
CA TYR A 27 -8.21 12.41 26.69
C TYR A 27 -8.33 13.21 25.38
N GLY A 28 -7.25 13.27 24.61
CA GLY A 28 -7.30 13.71 23.21
C GLY A 28 -8.10 12.74 22.34
N CYS A 29 -8.68 13.22 21.24
CA CYS A 29 -9.37 12.39 20.27
C CYS A 29 -8.82 12.69 18.88
N ILE A 30 -8.40 11.68 18.15
CA ILE A 30 -7.90 11.79 16.79
C ILE A 30 -8.52 10.71 15.90
N GLY A 31 -8.68 11.05 14.64
CA GLY A 31 -9.18 10.15 13.58
C GLY A 31 -8.38 10.36 12.29
N GLU A 32 -8.99 10.95 11.29
CA GLU A 32 -8.35 11.26 10.00
C GLU A 32 -7.24 12.31 10.10
N GLU A 33 -7.19 13.10 11.17
CA GLU A 33 -6.13 14.08 11.46
C GLU A 33 -4.74 13.42 11.52
N LEU A 34 -4.68 12.14 11.89
CA LEU A 34 -3.44 11.35 11.82
C LEU A 34 -2.84 11.34 10.42
N LEU A 35 -3.67 11.24 9.38
CA LEU A 35 -3.19 11.26 7.98
C LEU A 35 -2.70 12.63 7.56
N GLU A 36 -3.31 13.70 8.07
CA GLU A 36 -2.86 15.07 7.83
C GLU A 36 -1.49 15.32 8.47
N GLU A 37 -1.31 14.87 9.72
CA GLU A 37 -0.03 14.95 10.40
C GLU A 37 1.06 14.16 9.66
N ALA A 38 0.78 12.90 9.28
CA ALA A 38 1.71 12.10 8.52
C ALA A 38 2.05 12.73 7.15
N ALA A 39 1.06 13.30 6.45
CA ALA A 39 1.25 14.01 5.19
C ALA A 39 2.19 15.21 5.34
N ASN A 40 2.01 16.01 6.41
CA ASN A 40 2.85 17.17 6.70
C ASN A 40 4.27 16.78 7.11
N LEU A 41 4.43 15.76 7.95
CA LEU A 41 5.74 15.28 8.43
C LEU A 41 6.61 14.74 7.29
N TYR A 42 6.03 13.95 6.41
CA TYR A 42 6.75 13.23 5.35
C TYR A 42 6.61 13.88 3.96
N LYS A 43 5.93 15.04 3.88
CA LYS A 43 5.71 15.81 2.64
C LYS A 43 5.12 14.97 1.51
N VAL A 44 4.15 14.14 1.85
CA VAL A 44 3.42 13.30 0.89
C VAL A 44 1.94 13.70 0.84
N PRO A 45 1.27 13.60 -0.31
CA PRO A 45 -0.15 13.89 -0.39
C PRO A 45 -0.98 12.98 0.54
N ARG A 46 -1.90 13.57 1.33
CA ARG A 46 -2.81 12.84 2.23
C ARG A 46 -3.54 11.69 1.53
N GLU A 47 -3.96 11.92 0.28
CA GLU A 47 -4.67 10.92 -0.52
C GLU A 47 -3.84 9.66 -0.82
N ARG A 48 -2.50 9.78 -0.90
CA ARG A 48 -1.62 8.60 -1.03
C ARG A 48 -1.60 7.77 0.25
N LEU A 49 -1.56 8.43 1.40
CA LEU A 49 -1.64 7.76 2.71
C LEU A 49 -3.00 7.09 2.90
N LYS A 50 -4.08 7.77 2.56
CA LYS A 50 -5.44 7.21 2.60
C LYS A 50 -5.56 5.97 1.71
N ARG A 51 -5.05 6.03 0.48
CA ARG A 51 -5.03 4.89 -0.45
C ARG A 51 -4.23 3.69 0.09
N ALA A 52 -3.16 3.90 0.83
CA ALA A 52 -2.38 2.81 1.41
C ALA A 52 -3.18 1.96 2.40
N MET A 53 -4.18 2.56 3.08
CA MET A 53 -5.07 1.88 4.04
C MET A 53 -6.41 1.46 3.43
N HIS A 54 -6.98 2.26 2.54
CA HIS A 54 -8.37 2.13 2.07
C HIS A 54 -8.49 1.84 0.58
N GLY A 55 -7.44 2.00 -0.20
CA GLY A 55 -7.51 1.81 -1.64
C GLY A 55 -7.41 0.35 -2.07
N PRO A 56 -7.99 0.00 -3.24
CA PRO A 56 -7.59 -1.23 -3.89
C PRO A 56 -6.07 -1.22 -4.03
N PRO A 57 -5.41 -2.39 -4.00
CA PRO A 57 -3.99 -2.42 -4.31
C PRO A 57 -3.80 -1.70 -5.65
N SER A 58 -2.90 -0.70 -5.69
CA SER A 58 -2.48 -0.09 -6.95
C SER A 58 -2.11 -1.23 -7.89
N VAL A 59 -2.44 -1.10 -9.15
CA VAL A 59 -2.15 -2.14 -10.15
C VAL A 59 -0.66 -2.46 -10.17
N PHE A 60 0.18 -1.49 -9.79
CA PHE A 60 1.63 -1.65 -9.64
C PHE A 60 2.10 -1.77 -8.17
N SER A 61 1.18 -1.86 -7.18
CA SER A 61 1.55 -1.83 -5.75
C SER A 61 2.46 -2.98 -5.31
N LYS A 62 2.49 -4.08 -6.05
CA LYS A 62 3.43 -5.17 -5.81
C LYS A 62 4.88 -4.79 -6.13
N PHE A 63 5.12 -3.73 -6.89
CA PHE A 63 6.42 -3.34 -7.44
C PHE A 63 6.96 -2.02 -6.92
N THR A 64 6.10 -1.16 -6.35
CA THR A 64 6.49 0.17 -5.91
C THR A 64 6.65 0.18 -4.41
N HIS A 65 7.26 -0.32 -3.64
CA HIS A 65 7.37 -0.17 -2.15
C HIS A 65 6.60 1.05 -1.57
N GLU A 66 5.75 1.70 -2.38
CA GLU A 66 4.99 2.89 -2.01
C GLU A 66 4.01 2.59 -0.88
N LYS A 67 3.28 1.46 -0.95
CA LYS A 67 2.37 1.04 0.12
C LYS A 67 3.15 0.81 1.42
N VAL A 68 4.28 0.12 1.35
CA VAL A 68 5.15 -0.15 2.50
C VAL A 68 5.62 1.15 3.13
N ARG A 69 6.10 2.09 2.32
CA ARG A 69 6.57 3.41 2.77
C ARG A 69 5.45 4.23 3.38
N ASN A 70 4.29 4.31 2.73
CA ASN A 70 3.15 5.05 3.25
C ASN A 70 2.62 4.46 4.57
N VAL A 71 2.59 3.14 4.71
CA VAL A 71 2.24 2.45 5.98
C VAL A 71 3.28 2.76 7.06
N ALA A 72 4.57 2.81 6.72
CA ALA A 72 5.62 3.21 7.66
C ALA A 72 5.44 4.65 8.16
N TYR A 73 5.08 5.59 7.29
CA TYR A 73 4.78 6.97 7.65
C TYR A 73 3.59 7.09 8.61
N ILE A 74 2.49 6.38 8.33
CA ILE A 74 1.31 6.36 9.19
C ILE A 74 1.65 5.75 10.55
N ARG A 75 2.40 4.63 10.56
CA ARG A 75 2.87 3.98 11.80
C ARG A 75 3.73 4.91 12.64
N ALA A 76 4.65 5.65 12.02
CA ALA A 76 5.52 6.58 12.72
C ALA A 76 4.77 7.80 13.27
N ALA A 77 3.78 8.34 12.56
CA ALA A 77 2.92 9.38 13.09
C ALA A 77 2.10 8.88 14.29
N LEU A 78 1.46 7.69 14.17
CA LEU A 78 0.67 7.11 15.24
C LEU A 78 1.51 6.78 16.48
N SER A 79 2.77 6.36 16.32
CA SER A 79 3.66 6.01 17.43
C SER A 79 3.91 7.17 18.39
N ARG A 80 3.89 8.41 17.91
CA ARG A 80 4.07 9.62 18.75
C ARG A 80 2.94 9.78 19.74
N TYR A 81 1.70 9.59 19.28
CA TYR A 81 0.51 9.65 20.13
C TYR A 81 0.48 8.54 21.18
N VAL A 82 0.95 7.34 20.80
CA VAL A 82 1.03 6.21 21.77
C VAL A 82 2.03 6.49 22.87
N LYS A 83 3.14 7.15 22.56
CA LYS A 83 4.15 7.56 23.56
C LYS A 83 3.59 8.57 24.58
N GLU A 84 2.77 9.51 24.10
CA GLU A 84 2.19 10.56 24.94
C GLU A 84 1.07 10.06 25.85
N ASN A 85 0.46 8.91 25.56
CA ASN A 85 -0.70 8.36 26.25
C ASN A 85 -1.95 9.28 26.19
N ASN A 86 -3.02 8.92 26.91
CA ASN A 86 -4.24 9.72 27.05
C ASN A 86 -4.88 10.13 25.71
N ILE A 87 -4.92 9.22 24.77
CA ILE A 87 -5.48 9.44 23.43
C ILE A 87 -6.55 8.40 23.12
N VAL A 88 -7.58 8.82 22.43
CA VAL A 88 -8.54 7.96 21.76
C VAL A 88 -8.35 8.13 20.26
N TYR A 89 -7.87 7.09 19.62
CA TYR A 89 -7.76 7.02 18.16
C TYR A 89 -8.93 6.21 17.59
N HIS A 90 -9.59 6.71 16.55
CA HIS A 90 -10.57 5.93 15.79
C HIS A 90 -10.17 5.82 14.33
N GLY A 91 -10.08 4.60 13.81
CA GLY A 91 -9.71 4.34 12.43
C GLY A 91 -8.86 3.09 12.23
N PHE A 92 -8.42 2.88 11.00
CA PHE A 92 -7.74 1.65 10.56
C PHE A 92 -6.28 1.55 11.03
N ALA A 93 -5.60 2.68 11.24
CA ALA A 93 -4.20 2.66 11.64
C ALA A 93 -3.98 2.06 13.04
N GLY A 94 -5.01 1.95 13.87
CA GLY A 94 -4.93 1.27 15.17
C GLY A 94 -4.42 -0.17 15.09
N HIS A 95 -4.61 -0.84 13.97
CA HIS A 95 -4.07 -2.18 13.72
C HIS A 95 -2.53 -2.22 13.57
N LEU A 96 -1.88 -1.09 13.36
CA LEU A 96 -0.41 -1.00 13.28
C LEU A 96 0.27 -1.05 14.65
N LEU A 97 -0.50 -0.99 15.74
CA LEU A 97 0.02 -0.97 17.11
C LEU A 97 0.35 -2.39 17.60
N PRO A 98 1.56 -2.62 18.12
CA PRO A 98 1.98 -3.93 18.58
C PRO A 98 1.25 -4.35 19.86
N ARG A 99 1.20 -5.66 20.12
CA ARG A 99 0.45 -6.24 21.24
C ARG A 99 1.16 -6.14 22.58
N ASP A 100 2.46 -5.97 22.59
CA ASP A 100 3.31 -5.86 23.76
C ASP A 100 3.13 -4.55 24.54
N ILE A 101 2.55 -3.52 23.90
CA ILE A 101 2.12 -2.29 24.59
C ILE A 101 0.79 -2.59 25.31
N THR A 102 0.87 -3.07 26.55
CA THR A 102 -0.26 -3.63 27.30
C THR A 102 -1.27 -2.58 27.79
N HIS A 103 -0.92 -1.30 27.81
CA HIS A 103 -1.84 -0.21 28.19
C HIS A 103 -2.66 0.34 27.01
N ILE A 104 -2.72 -0.40 25.88
CA ILE A 104 -3.61 -0.08 24.75
C ILE A 104 -4.87 -0.93 24.83
N LEU A 105 -6.04 -0.29 24.89
CA LEU A 105 -7.33 -0.95 24.76
C LEU A 105 -7.78 -0.94 23.29
N ARG A 106 -7.93 -2.10 22.70
CA ARG A 106 -8.38 -2.30 21.30
C ARG A 106 -9.85 -2.65 21.27
N VAL A 107 -10.65 -1.75 20.73
CA VAL A 107 -12.10 -1.85 20.68
C VAL A 107 -12.57 -2.06 19.26
N CYS A 108 -13.48 -3.01 19.04
CA CYS A 108 -14.19 -3.19 17.78
C CYS A 108 -15.66 -2.85 17.97
N LEU A 109 -16.19 -1.88 17.23
CA LEU A 109 -17.61 -1.60 17.19
C LEU A 109 -18.22 -2.32 15.98
N VAL A 110 -19.27 -3.12 16.20
CA VAL A 110 -19.97 -3.89 15.17
C VAL A 110 -21.46 -3.56 15.16
N ALA A 111 -22.04 -3.49 13.98
CA ALA A 111 -23.48 -3.30 13.82
C ALA A 111 -24.01 -4.12 12.66
N SER A 112 -25.32 -4.41 12.68
CA SER A 112 -26.00 -5.05 11.56
C SER A 112 -25.99 -4.14 10.32
N GLN A 113 -26.10 -4.73 9.15
CA GLN A 113 -26.13 -3.96 7.89
C GLN A 113 -27.36 -3.03 7.85
N GLU A 114 -28.50 -3.47 8.40
CA GLU A 114 -29.73 -2.67 8.46
C GLU A 114 -29.53 -1.42 9.32
N TYR A 115 -28.90 -1.55 10.49
CA TYR A 115 -28.60 -0.43 11.37
C TYR A 115 -27.65 0.56 10.68
N ARG A 116 -26.58 0.05 10.07
CA ARG A 116 -25.58 0.87 9.36
C ARG A 116 -26.18 1.60 8.16
N ALA A 117 -27.07 0.95 7.38
CA ALA A 117 -27.73 1.57 6.24
C ALA A 117 -28.76 2.65 6.64
N ALA A 118 -29.42 2.51 7.78
CA ALA A 118 -30.41 3.47 8.25
C ALA A 118 -29.80 4.86 8.56
N LEU A 119 -28.54 4.93 8.97
CA LEU A 119 -27.86 6.20 9.30
C LEU A 119 -27.70 7.11 8.07
N PRO A 120 -26.99 6.73 6.99
CA PRO A 120 -26.82 7.59 5.83
C PRO A 120 -28.15 7.88 5.10
N MET A 121 -29.12 6.95 5.16
CA MET A 121 -30.46 7.22 4.63
C MET A 121 -31.14 8.39 5.36
N ARG A 122 -30.96 8.50 6.68
CA ARG A 122 -31.54 9.58 7.49
C ARG A 122 -30.75 10.89 7.41
N SER A 123 -29.40 10.81 7.44
CA SER A 123 -28.51 12.00 7.52
C SER A 123 -28.17 12.58 6.16
N GLU A 124 -28.01 11.75 5.13
CA GLU A 124 -27.53 12.12 3.79
C GLU A 124 -28.65 12.03 2.74
N GLY A 125 -29.78 11.43 3.08
CA GLY A 125 -30.93 11.29 2.16
C GLY A 125 -30.70 10.30 1.00
N ILE A 126 -29.67 9.42 1.11
CA ILE A 126 -29.36 8.47 0.05
C ILE A 126 -30.30 7.26 0.08
N SER A 127 -30.43 6.55 -1.04
CA SER A 127 -31.25 5.36 -1.13
C SER A 127 -30.66 4.17 -0.35
N ALA A 128 -31.50 3.22 0.07
CA ALA A 128 -31.05 1.98 0.71
C ALA A 128 -30.03 1.21 -0.15
N LYS A 129 -30.21 1.20 -1.48
CA LYS A 129 -29.29 0.56 -2.43
C LYS A 129 -27.93 1.23 -2.43
N GLU A 130 -27.88 2.54 -2.41
CA GLU A 130 -26.63 3.31 -2.36
C GLU A 130 -25.94 3.16 -1.00
N ALA A 131 -26.67 3.23 0.11
CA ALA A 131 -26.14 2.96 1.44
C ALA A 131 -25.48 1.56 1.52
N GLN A 132 -26.14 0.54 0.99
CA GLN A 132 -25.62 -0.83 0.93
C GLN A 132 -24.34 -0.92 0.08
N ARG A 133 -24.29 -0.23 -1.05
CA ARG A 133 -23.12 -0.19 -1.93
C ARG A 133 -21.89 0.42 -1.21
N ILE A 134 -22.10 1.54 -0.52
CA ILE A 134 -21.03 2.20 0.25
C ILE A 134 -20.52 1.26 1.35
N ILE A 135 -21.43 0.68 2.15
CA ILE A 135 -21.08 -0.24 3.23
C ILE A 135 -20.27 -1.45 2.71
N THR A 136 -20.71 -2.04 1.59
CA THR A 136 -20.02 -3.21 1.01
C THR A 136 -18.63 -2.86 0.51
N ARG A 137 -18.46 -1.69 -0.12
CA ARG A 137 -17.15 -1.19 -0.55
C ARG A 137 -16.23 -1.02 0.66
N ASP A 138 -16.68 -0.30 1.66
CA ASP A 138 -15.87 0.02 2.84
C ASP A 138 -15.51 -1.24 3.66
N ASP A 139 -16.43 -2.22 3.76
CA ASP A 139 -16.15 -3.51 4.41
C ASP A 139 -15.12 -4.34 3.62
N ASN A 140 -15.08 -4.21 2.29
CA ASN A 140 -14.04 -4.83 1.48
C ASN A 140 -12.68 -4.15 1.71
N GLU A 141 -12.63 -2.81 1.80
CA GLU A 141 -11.41 -2.08 2.14
C GLU A 141 -10.87 -2.50 3.51
N CYS A 142 -11.74 -2.64 4.52
CA CYS A 142 -11.38 -3.18 5.84
C CYS A 142 -10.77 -4.58 5.73
N ARG A 143 -11.37 -5.45 4.90
CA ARG A 143 -10.90 -6.82 4.71
C ARG A 143 -9.52 -6.86 4.06
N GLU A 144 -9.31 -6.09 3.01
CA GLU A 144 -8.01 -6.00 2.33
C GLU A 144 -6.93 -5.45 3.27
N TRP A 145 -7.27 -4.49 4.13
CA TRP A 145 -6.34 -3.94 5.11
C TRP A 145 -5.91 -4.98 6.16
N THR A 146 -6.85 -5.65 6.80
CA THR A 146 -6.53 -6.65 7.84
C THR A 146 -5.90 -7.92 7.27
N LYS A 147 -6.27 -8.29 6.03
CA LYS A 147 -5.60 -9.36 5.29
C LYS A 147 -4.14 -9.02 4.98
N TYR A 148 -3.87 -7.78 4.55
CA TYR A 148 -2.51 -7.31 4.29
C TYR A 148 -1.62 -7.37 5.55
N LEU A 149 -2.15 -6.98 6.71
CA LEU A 149 -1.38 -6.93 7.95
C LEU A 149 -1.23 -8.30 8.63
N PHE A 150 -2.29 -9.11 8.67
CA PHE A 150 -2.40 -10.27 9.55
C PHE A 150 -2.86 -11.55 8.86
N ASP A 151 -3.28 -11.48 7.60
CA ASP A 151 -3.98 -12.55 6.88
C ASP A 151 -5.28 -12.99 7.59
N LEU A 152 -5.98 -12.05 8.24
CA LEU A 152 -7.20 -12.26 9.01
C LEU A 152 -8.34 -11.37 8.49
N GLY A 153 -9.58 -11.77 8.81
CA GLY A 153 -10.75 -10.93 8.57
C GLY A 153 -10.85 -9.76 9.54
N PRO A 154 -11.49 -8.63 9.16
CA PRO A 154 -11.54 -7.42 9.97
C PRO A 154 -12.33 -7.57 11.28
N TRP A 155 -13.16 -8.60 11.38
CA TRP A 155 -13.98 -8.88 12.55
C TRP A 155 -13.45 -10.02 13.39
N ASP A 156 -12.23 -10.50 13.14
CA ASP A 156 -11.60 -11.57 13.92
C ASP A 156 -11.37 -11.09 15.37
N MET A 157 -11.80 -11.92 16.32
CA MET A 157 -11.73 -11.58 17.75
C MET A 157 -10.30 -11.44 18.26
N SER A 158 -9.34 -12.11 17.63
CA SER A 158 -7.94 -12.03 18.02
C SER A 158 -7.31 -10.64 17.81
N LEU A 159 -7.94 -9.78 17.00
CA LEU A 159 -7.46 -8.43 16.73
C LEU A 159 -7.84 -7.43 17.85
N TYR A 160 -8.78 -7.76 18.72
CA TYR A 160 -9.39 -6.81 19.68
C TYR A 160 -9.40 -7.37 21.09
N ASP A 161 -9.45 -6.45 22.08
CA ASP A 161 -9.61 -6.79 23.48
C ASP A 161 -11.10 -6.85 23.85
N ILE A 162 -11.93 -5.99 23.22
CA ILE A 162 -13.38 -5.99 23.38
C ILE A 162 -14.09 -5.73 22.05
N LYS A 163 -15.28 -6.36 21.90
CA LYS A 163 -16.17 -6.17 20.76
C LYS A 163 -17.54 -5.72 21.26
N ILE A 164 -17.99 -4.56 20.81
CA ILE A 164 -19.22 -3.92 21.29
C ILE A 164 -20.25 -3.87 20.17
N PRO A 165 -21.42 -4.51 20.33
CA PRO A 165 -22.49 -4.40 19.37
C PRO A 165 -23.18 -3.03 19.47
N MET A 166 -23.33 -2.37 18.31
CA MET A 166 -23.97 -1.06 18.18
C MET A 166 -25.42 -1.22 17.70
N HIS A 167 -26.30 -0.49 18.34
CA HIS A 167 -27.72 -0.38 17.99
C HIS A 167 -28.24 1.00 18.39
N GLU A 168 -29.49 1.31 18.15
CA GLU A 168 -30.10 2.60 18.48
C GLU A 168 -29.91 2.93 19.98
N GLY A 169 -29.43 4.15 20.30
CA GLY A 169 -29.13 4.58 21.67
C GLY A 169 -27.87 4.00 22.32
N SER A 170 -27.03 3.27 21.56
CA SER A 170 -25.89 2.54 22.13
C SER A 170 -24.61 3.35 22.33
N VAL A 171 -24.50 4.61 21.82
CA VAL A 171 -23.27 5.42 21.93
C VAL A 171 -22.86 5.64 23.38
N GLN A 172 -23.81 6.07 24.24
CA GLN A 172 -23.57 6.31 25.67
C GLN A 172 -23.16 5.03 26.40
N LYS A 173 -23.81 3.91 26.05
CA LYS A 173 -23.52 2.60 26.64
C LYS A 173 -22.14 2.09 26.20
N ALA A 174 -21.82 2.18 24.92
CA ALA A 174 -20.50 1.82 24.39
C ALA A 174 -19.39 2.64 25.02
N ALA A 175 -19.56 3.96 25.13
CA ALA A 175 -18.62 4.84 25.82
C ALA A 175 -18.44 4.48 27.29
N GLY A 176 -19.52 4.15 28.01
CA GLY A 176 -19.45 3.66 29.39
C GLY A 176 -18.63 2.38 29.48
N MET A 177 -18.93 1.37 28.69
CA MET A 177 -18.18 0.10 28.67
C MET A 177 -16.68 0.30 28.37
N ILE A 178 -16.32 1.22 27.48
CA ILE A 178 -14.92 1.54 27.17
C ILE A 178 -14.26 2.18 28.39
N CYS A 179 -14.87 3.18 29.02
CA CYS A 179 -14.35 3.85 30.19
C CYS A 179 -14.16 2.87 31.37
N ASP A 180 -15.14 1.98 31.62
CA ASP A 180 -15.07 0.97 32.68
C ASP A 180 -13.91 -0.02 32.44
N ASN A 181 -13.64 -0.39 31.19
CA ASN A 181 -12.51 -1.26 30.82
C ASN A 181 -11.17 -0.55 31.03
N VAL A 182 -11.04 0.71 30.62
CA VAL A 182 -9.81 1.50 30.80
C VAL A 182 -9.42 1.65 32.26
N ALA A 183 -10.41 1.67 33.16
CA ALA A 183 -10.17 1.77 34.62
C ALA A 183 -9.55 0.50 35.25
N LYS A 184 -9.54 -0.64 34.50
CA LYS A 184 -9.00 -1.90 35.00
C LYS A 184 -7.48 -1.86 35.16
N GLU A 185 -6.97 -2.57 36.18
CA GLU A 185 -5.54 -2.66 36.48
C GLU A 185 -4.69 -3.09 35.29
N ALA A 186 -5.19 -4.03 34.49
CA ALA A 186 -4.49 -4.56 33.33
C ALA A 186 -4.16 -3.52 32.26
N LEU A 187 -4.85 -2.38 32.22
CA LEU A 187 -4.65 -1.29 31.27
C LEU A 187 -3.92 -0.08 31.85
N LYS A 188 -3.46 -0.18 33.10
CA LYS A 188 -2.58 0.85 33.64
C LYS A 188 -1.23 0.83 33.01
N THR A 189 -0.71 2.01 32.69
CA THR A 189 0.66 2.16 32.20
C THR A 189 1.65 1.68 33.25
N THR A 190 2.46 0.70 32.90
CA THR A 190 3.57 0.20 33.70
C THR A 190 4.90 0.68 33.09
N PRO A 191 6.02 0.68 33.86
CA PRO A 191 7.33 0.99 33.28
C PRO A 191 7.67 0.11 32.06
N GLY A 192 7.32 -1.18 32.08
CA GLY A 192 7.54 -2.09 30.96
C GLY A 192 6.69 -1.74 29.74
N SER A 193 5.39 -1.43 29.91
CA SER A 193 4.55 -1.04 28.79
C SER A 193 4.87 0.34 28.24
N GLN A 194 5.41 1.25 29.05
CA GLN A 194 5.92 2.55 28.58
C GLN A 194 7.22 2.34 27.77
N GLN A 195 8.12 1.47 28.23
CA GLN A 195 9.31 1.10 27.49
C GLN A 195 8.96 0.48 26.12
N ALA A 196 7.95 -0.40 26.07
CA ALA A 196 7.47 -0.97 24.80
C ALA A 196 6.94 0.12 23.86
N ALA A 197 6.27 1.17 24.38
CA ALA A 197 5.84 2.30 23.58
C ALA A 197 7.03 3.13 23.04
N ASP A 198 8.06 3.37 23.88
CA ASP A 198 9.29 4.06 23.44
C ASP A 198 10.04 3.24 22.38
N ASP A 199 10.14 1.93 22.55
CA ASP A 199 10.74 1.00 21.59
C ASP A 199 9.96 0.96 20.28
N PHE A 200 8.62 1.01 20.34
CA PHE A 200 7.78 1.12 19.15
C PHE A 200 8.05 2.41 18.36
N VAL A 201 8.21 3.55 19.03
CA VAL A 201 8.59 4.81 18.38
C VAL A 201 9.92 4.67 17.64
N LEU A 202 10.93 4.06 18.27
CA LEU A 202 12.23 3.86 17.66
C LEU A 202 12.14 2.89 16.45
N ALA A 203 11.44 1.77 16.61
CA ALA A 203 11.21 0.81 15.54
C ALA A 203 10.46 1.45 14.35
N ALA A 204 9.45 2.28 14.60
CA ALA A 204 8.70 2.98 13.57
C ALA A 204 9.58 3.98 12.80
N ARG A 205 10.46 4.73 13.47
CA ARG A 205 11.42 5.63 12.84
C ARG A 205 12.42 4.88 11.95
N VAL A 206 12.96 3.77 12.43
CA VAL A 206 13.87 2.92 11.65
C VAL A 206 13.14 2.32 10.43
N ASN A 207 11.90 1.88 10.62
CA ASN A 207 11.10 1.34 9.52
C ASN A 207 10.85 2.38 8.41
N VAL A 208 10.67 3.67 8.76
CA VAL A 208 10.58 4.76 7.78
C VAL A 208 11.85 4.85 6.96
N VAL A 209 13.02 4.95 7.60
CA VAL A 209 14.29 5.10 6.90
C VAL A 209 14.57 3.91 5.98
N LEU A 210 14.30 2.69 6.44
CA LEU A 210 14.46 1.48 5.62
C LEU A 210 13.47 1.45 4.43
N ALA A 211 12.23 1.87 4.64
CA ALA A 211 11.23 1.93 3.58
C ALA A 211 11.51 3.03 2.54
N GLU A 212 12.12 4.14 2.93
CA GLU A 212 12.59 5.20 2.03
C GLU A 212 13.73 4.72 1.13
N GLU A 213 14.62 3.86 1.65
CA GLU A 213 15.68 3.20 0.90
C GLU A 213 15.18 1.97 0.08
N GLY A 214 13.86 1.73 0.08
CA GLY A 214 13.23 0.66 -0.72
C GLY A 214 13.22 -0.72 -0.07
N HIS A 215 13.55 -0.84 1.22
CA HIS A 215 13.53 -2.12 1.93
C HIS A 215 12.16 -2.42 2.53
N GLU A 216 11.65 -3.62 2.28
CA GLU A 216 10.42 -4.14 2.87
C GLU A 216 10.77 -5.20 3.91
N VAL A 217 10.87 -4.76 5.16
CA VAL A 217 11.27 -5.57 6.30
C VAL A 217 10.42 -5.25 7.51
N ASP A 218 10.27 -6.22 8.42
CA ASP A 218 9.67 -5.95 9.71
C ASP A 218 10.75 -5.53 10.71
N VAL A 219 10.43 -4.52 11.51
CA VAL A 219 11.34 -3.97 12.52
C VAL A 219 10.67 -4.03 13.89
N SER A 220 11.35 -4.64 14.84
CA SER A 220 11.01 -4.60 16.27
C SER A 220 12.19 -4.09 17.08
N CYS A 221 11.89 -3.55 18.26
CA CYS A 221 12.89 -2.99 19.17
C CYS A 221 12.65 -3.50 20.59
N ASP A 222 13.71 -3.75 21.31
CA ASP A 222 13.72 -4.07 22.73
C ASP A 222 14.85 -3.30 23.41
N HIS A 223 14.52 -2.28 24.21
CA HIS A 223 15.48 -1.41 24.92
C HIS A 223 16.56 -0.80 24.00
N GLY A 224 16.16 -0.44 22.75
CA GLY A 224 17.04 0.13 21.73
C GLY A 224 17.82 -0.92 20.91
N ASN A 225 17.63 -2.20 21.15
CA ASN A 225 18.17 -3.29 20.34
C ASN A 225 17.16 -3.68 19.27
N LEU A 226 17.53 -3.49 18.01
CA LEU A 226 16.66 -3.74 16.88
C LEU A 226 16.78 -5.19 16.39
N THR A 227 15.65 -5.77 16.04
CA THR A 227 15.57 -6.98 15.23
C THR A 227 14.89 -6.63 13.91
N VAL A 228 15.63 -6.80 12.81
CA VAL A 228 15.13 -6.60 11.44
C VAL A 228 14.87 -7.96 10.81
N VAL A 229 13.62 -8.22 10.43
CA VAL A 229 13.16 -9.51 9.89
C VAL A 229 13.00 -9.39 8.40
N ILE A 230 13.74 -10.21 7.66
CA ILE A 230 13.76 -10.27 6.20
C ILE A 230 12.80 -11.38 5.76
N ASN A 231 11.63 -11.01 5.21
CA ASN A 231 10.59 -11.96 4.82
C ASN A 231 10.63 -12.35 3.33
N LYS A 232 11.39 -11.62 2.51
CA LYS A 232 11.53 -11.90 1.07
C LYS A 232 12.87 -12.52 0.78
N TYR A 233 12.88 -13.57 -0.03
CA TYR A 233 14.11 -14.19 -0.49
C TYR A 233 14.96 -13.22 -1.33
N VAL A 234 16.26 -13.17 -1.06
CA VAL A 234 17.26 -12.40 -1.81
C VAL A 234 18.50 -13.24 -2.09
N LEU A 235 19.07 -13.09 -3.29
CA LEU A 235 20.24 -13.87 -3.74
C LEU A 235 21.52 -13.56 -2.92
N ARG A 236 21.65 -12.36 -2.37
CA ARG A 236 22.82 -11.88 -1.61
C ARG A 236 22.41 -11.45 -0.19
N LEU A 237 21.97 -12.43 0.61
CA LEU A 237 21.47 -12.16 1.96
C LEU A 237 22.49 -11.41 2.83
N GLU A 238 23.76 -11.85 2.84
CA GLU A 238 24.81 -11.19 3.64
C GLU A 238 25.03 -9.72 3.26
N HIS A 239 24.89 -9.39 1.96
CA HIS A 239 25.01 -8.00 1.50
C HIS A 239 23.84 -7.15 2.00
N LEU A 240 22.62 -7.67 1.84
CA LEU A 240 21.41 -7.02 2.35
C LEU A 240 21.48 -6.82 3.87
N GLU A 241 21.88 -7.84 4.63
CA GLU A 241 22.03 -7.74 6.08
C GLU A 241 23.03 -6.66 6.51
N LYS A 242 24.17 -6.54 5.82
CA LYS A 242 25.16 -5.47 6.07
C LYS A 242 24.57 -4.10 5.79
N GLU A 243 23.85 -3.96 4.69
CA GLU A 243 23.17 -2.73 4.30
C GLU A 243 22.11 -2.32 5.33
N LEU A 244 21.20 -3.24 5.69
CA LEU A 244 20.16 -3.01 6.70
C LEU A 244 20.76 -2.60 8.05
N ARG A 245 21.84 -3.28 8.51
CA ARG A 245 22.53 -2.93 9.76
C ARG A 245 23.15 -1.53 9.68
N ARG A 246 23.74 -1.16 8.56
CA ARG A 246 24.30 0.19 8.35
C ARG A 246 23.23 1.27 8.40
N ILE A 247 22.12 1.08 7.67
CA ILE A 247 21.03 2.07 7.60
C ILE A 247 20.34 2.20 8.97
N ALA A 248 19.91 1.09 9.55
CA ALA A 248 19.21 1.07 10.83
C ALA A 248 20.09 1.56 11.99
N GLY A 249 21.37 1.18 12.00
CA GLY A 249 22.33 1.58 13.03
C GLY A 249 22.67 3.07 13.04
N ALA A 250 22.42 3.79 11.92
CA ALA A 250 22.62 5.25 11.85
C ALA A 250 21.49 6.04 12.51
N VAL A 251 20.38 5.41 12.86
CA VAL A 251 19.24 6.10 13.48
C VAL A 251 19.51 6.35 14.97
N ALA A 252 19.37 7.60 15.39
CA ALA A 252 19.62 8.00 16.78
C ALA A 252 18.73 7.23 17.76
N GLY A 253 19.35 6.65 18.80
CA GLY A 253 18.70 5.83 19.83
C GLY A 253 18.86 4.31 19.61
N VAL A 254 19.37 3.87 18.47
CA VAL A 254 19.68 2.47 18.18
C VAL A 254 21.00 2.09 18.88
N LYS A 255 20.96 1.00 19.65
CA LYS A 255 22.13 0.44 20.35
C LYS A 255 22.78 -0.69 19.58
N SER A 256 21.95 -1.59 19.02
CA SER A 256 22.40 -2.71 18.21
C SER A 256 21.37 -3.08 17.15
N VAL A 257 21.81 -3.74 16.08
CA VAL A 257 20.94 -4.21 14.99
C VAL A 257 21.23 -5.68 14.70
N HIS A 258 20.24 -6.52 14.92
CA HIS A 258 20.23 -7.94 14.56
C HIS A 258 19.34 -8.15 13.35
N THR A 259 19.82 -8.91 12.39
CA THR A 259 19.04 -9.32 11.21
C THR A 259 18.72 -10.80 11.30
N ARG A 260 17.53 -11.20 10.90
CA ARG A 260 17.13 -12.59 10.77
C ARG A 260 16.17 -12.81 9.62
N VAL A 261 16.13 -14.00 9.08
CA VAL A 261 15.09 -14.41 8.13
C VAL A 261 13.79 -14.70 8.87
N GLY A 262 12.68 -14.29 8.26
CA GLY A 262 11.35 -14.47 8.82
C GLY A 262 10.66 -15.77 8.37
N PRO A 263 9.50 -16.09 8.93
CA PRO A 263 8.75 -17.29 8.58
C PRO A 263 8.20 -17.30 7.14
N LYS A 264 8.09 -16.12 6.52
CA LYS A 264 7.69 -15.97 5.11
C LYS A 264 8.88 -16.06 4.15
N TRP A 265 10.08 -16.33 4.67
CA TRP A 265 11.25 -16.60 3.86
C TRP A 265 11.11 -17.96 3.19
N GLU A 266 10.84 -17.98 1.89
CA GLU A 266 10.85 -19.18 1.08
C GLU A 266 12.19 -19.26 0.36
N ALA A 267 13.02 -20.23 0.74
CA ALA A 267 14.17 -20.57 -0.08
C ALA A 267 13.66 -21.11 -1.43
N PRO A 268 14.21 -20.66 -2.56
CA PRO A 268 13.80 -21.18 -3.85
C PRO A 268 14.03 -22.71 -3.87
N ALA A 269 13.12 -23.45 -4.49
CA ALA A 269 13.35 -24.85 -4.80
C ALA A 269 14.71 -25.00 -5.49
N ILE A 270 15.35 -26.17 -5.37
CA ILE A 270 16.72 -26.48 -5.86
C ILE A 270 16.98 -26.05 -7.33
N TYR A 271 15.92 -25.88 -8.10
CA TYR A 271 15.91 -25.12 -9.35
C TYR A 271 15.13 -23.82 -9.13
N PRO A 272 15.82 -22.71 -8.76
CA PRO A 272 15.13 -21.44 -8.70
C PRO A 272 14.52 -21.18 -10.07
N PRO A 273 13.25 -20.74 -10.17
CA PRO A 273 12.81 -20.09 -11.39
C PRO A 273 13.85 -19.01 -11.62
N LYS A 274 14.49 -19.00 -12.81
CA LYS A 274 15.46 -17.97 -13.17
C LYS A 274 14.79 -16.62 -12.86
N PHE A 275 15.20 -15.99 -11.76
CA PHE A 275 14.82 -14.59 -11.50
C PHE A 275 15.50 -13.80 -12.60
N ASN A 276 14.73 -13.53 -13.62
CA ASN A 276 15.18 -12.76 -14.74
C ASN A 276 15.12 -11.31 -14.28
N PHE A 277 16.26 -10.74 -13.92
CA PHE A 277 16.45 -9.28 -13.83
C PHE A 277 16.17 -8.58 -15.18
N GLU A 278 15.77 -9.33 -16.18
CA GLU A 278 15.45 -8.94 -17.54
C GLU A 278 13.95 -8.72 -17.80
N LEU A 279 13.07 -8.93 -16.81
CA LEU A 279 11.62 -8.76 -17.01
C LEU A 279 11.15 -7.40 -16.48
N PRO A 280 10.36 -6.66 -17.27
CA PRO A 280 9.71 -5.45 -16.78
C PRO A 280 8.77 -5.80 -15.63
N SER A 281 8.83 -5.00 -14.57
CA SER A 281 8.00 -5.16 -13.38
C SER A 281 6.72 -4.32 -13.43
N ARG A 282 6.66 -3.32 -14.32
CA ARG A 282 5.54 -2.39 -14.49
C ARG A 282 5.18 -2.29 -15.97
N ILE A 283 4.19 -3.07 -16.35
CA ILE A 283 3.68 -3.13 -17.71
C ILE A 283 2.28 -2.53 -17.73
N LEU A 284 2.01 -1.65 -18.68
CA LEU A 284 0.67 -1.13 -18.97
C LEU A 284 0.22 -1.61 -20.34
N LEU A 285 -0.90 -2.32 -20.38
CA LEU A 285 -1.58 -2.70 -21.61
C LEU A 285 -2.72 -1.70 -21.87
N VAL A 286 -2.79 -1.15 -23.06
CA VAL A 286 -3.77 -0.12 -23.44
C VAL A 286 -4.46 -0.55 -24.72
N ASP A 287 -5.75 -0.89 -24.62
CA ASP A 287 -6.52 -1.41 -25.75
C ASP A 287 -8.01 -1.44 -25.41
N ASP A 288 -8.90 -1.04 -26.28
CA ASP A 288 -10.35 -0.99 -26.03
C ASP A 288 -11.05 -2.35 -26.15
N GLU A 289 -10.39 -3.34 -26.75
CA GLU A 289 -10.87 -4.72 -26.83
C GLU A 289 -10.67 -5.45 -25.48
N LYS A 290 -11.61 -5.31 -24.56
CA LYS A 290 -11.52 -5.84 -23.17
C LYS A 290 -11.18 -7.31 -23.08
N GLU A 291 -11.78 -8.16 -23.94
CA GLU A 291 -11.52 -9.61 -23.95
C GLU A 291 -10.09 -9.92 -24.40
N PHE A 292 -9.59 -9.18 -25.38
CA PHE A 292 -8.22 -9.32 -25.89
C PHE A 292 -7.22 -8.96 -24.79
N VAL A 293 -7.38 -7.80 -24.15
CA VAL A 293 -6.45 -7.32 -23.10
C VAL A 293 -6.45 -8.23 -21.89
N GLN A 294 -7.62 -8.72 -21.45
CA GLN A 294 -7.71 -9.68 -20.36
C GLN A 294 -6.97 -10.98 -20.69
N THR A 295 -7.23 -11.55 -21.88
CA THR A 295 -6.54 -12.77 -22.35
C THR A 295 -5.03 -12.54 -22.42
N LEU A 296 -4.60 -11.39 -22.92
CA LEU A 296 -3.19 -11.03 -23.03
C LEU A 296 -2.54 -10.91 -21.65
N SER A 297 -3.21 -10.24 -20.71
CA SER A 297 -2.75 -10.10 -19.33
C SER A 297 -2.59 -11.46 -18.63
N GLU A 298 -3.55 -12.37 -18.78
CA GLU A 298 -3.48 -13.74 -18.22
C GLU A 298 -2.31 -14.53 -18.82
N ARG A 299 -2.09 -14.43 -20.14
CA ARG A 299 -0.97 -15.09 -20.81
C ARG A 299 0.39 -14.53 -20.39
N LEU A 300 0.49 -13.22 -20.15
CA LEU A 300 1.69 -12.60 -19.60
C LEU A 300 1.95 -13.02 -18.15
N GLN A 301 0.89 -13.19 -17.36
CA GLN A 301 1.00 -13.67 -15.98
C GLN A 301 1.59 -15.09 -15.90
N THR A 302 1.25 -15.98 -16.83
CA THR A 302 1.88 -17.32 -16.90
C THR A 302 3.39 -17.25 -17.16
N ARG A 303 3.87 -16.12 -17.72
CA ARG A 303 5.30 -15.83 -18.00
C ARG A 303 5.94 -14.96 -16.92
N LYS A 304 5.27 -14.81 -15.76
CA LYS A 304 5.73 -13.98 -14.62
C LYS A 304 5.85 -12.49 -14.95
N MET A 305 5.08 -12.02 -15.90
CA MET A 305 4.92 -10.61 -16.23
C MET A 305 3.50 -10.19 -15.87
N GLU A 306 3.37 -9.31 -14.89
CA GLU A 306 2.08 -8.76 -14.49
C GLU A 306 1.88 -7.41 -15.17
N ALA A 307 0.70 -7.21 -15.76
CA ALA A 307 0.37 -6.00 -16.49
C ALA A 307 -0.88 -5.32 -15.90
N ALA A 308 -0.82 -3.99 -15.83
CA ALA A 308 -1.98 -3.15 -15.67
C ALA A 308 -2.73 -3.04 -17.00
N VAL A 309 -4.01 -2.73 -16.93
CA VAL A 309 -4.87 -2.59 -18.09
C VAL A 309 -5.56 -1.23 -18.07
N ALA A 310 -5.56 -0.54 -19.20
CA ALA A 310 -6.40 0.60 -19.50
C ALA A 310 -7.20 0.30 -20.78
N TYR A 311 -8.43 0.76 -20.83
CA TYR A 311 -9.33 0.47 -21.95
C TYR A 311 -9.51 1.64 -22.92
N ASP A 312 -8.85 2.76 -22.66
CA ASP A 312 -8.79 3.91 -23.55
C ASP A 312 -7.55 4.78 -23.25
N GLY A 313 -7.29 5.77 -24.11
CA GLY A 313 -6.13 6.65 -24.01
C GLY A 313 -6.20 7.61 -22.81
N GLU A 314 -7.39 8.03 -22.35
CA GLU A 314 -7.54 8.92 -21.20
C GLU A 314 -7.26 8.17 -19.90
N GLU A 315 -7.77 6.96 -19.76
CA GLU A 315 -7.48 6.07 -18.64
C GLU A 315 -6.00 5.75 -18.59
N ALA A 316 -5.37 5.42 -19.71
CA ALA A 316 -3.93 5.18 -19.80
C ALA A 316 -3.10 6.37 -19.31
N LEU A 317 -3.36 7.58 -19.79
CA LEU A 317 -2.66 8.80 -19.39
C LEU A 317 -2.92 9.14 -17.90
N SER A 318 -4.11 8.86 -17.39
CA SER A 318 -4.44 9.04 -15.98
C SER A 318 -3.66 8.07 -15.09
N LEU A 319 -3.55 6.80 -15.49
CA LEU A 319 -2.77 5.78 -14.77
C LEU A 319 -1.29 6.15 -14.76
N VAL A 320 -0.73 6.57 -15.89
CA VAL A 320 0.69 6.98 -15.99
C VAL A 320 1.01 8.16 -15.09
N LYS A 321 0.13 9.15 -14.97
CA LYS A 321 0.33 10.29 -14.05
C LYS A 321 0.38 9.87 -12.59
N SER A 322 -0.37 8.84 -12.22
CA SER A 322 -0.35 8.31 -10.87
C SER A 322 0.83 7.38 -10.63
N GLU A 323 1.24 6.63 -11.64
CA GLU A 323 2.33 5.66 -11.55
C GLU A 323 2.92 5.35 -12.94
N GLU A 324 4.18 5.71 -13.16
CA GLU A 324 4.87 5.58 -14.44
C GLU A 324 5.23 4.11 -14.73
N PRO A 325 4.74 3.49 -15.84
CA PRO A 325 5.14 2.16 -16.25
C PRO A 325 6.58 2.14 -16.77
N GLU A 326 7.17 0.96 -16.88
CA GLU A 326 8.46 0.74 -17.55
C GLU A 326 8.28 0.45 -19.02
N VAL A 327 7.25 -0.35 -19.33
CA VAL A 327 6.86 -0.71 -20.69
C VAL A 327 5.36 -0.51 -20.84
N MET A 328 4.96 0.15 -21.91
CA MET A 328 3.58 0.30 -22.33
C MET A 328 3.36 -0.45 -23.65
N VAL A 329 2.33 -1.29 -23.72
CA VAL A 329 1.82 -1.87 -24.96
C VAL A 329 0.54 -1.11 -25.32
N LEU A 330 0.51 -0.51 -26.48
CA LEU A 330 -0.49 0.48 -26.87
C LEU A 330 -1.12 0.15 -28.20
N ASP A 331 -2.44 0.02 -28.25
CA ASP A 331 -3.18 0.01 -29.50
C ASP A 331 -3.29 1.43 -30.10
N LEU A 332 -3.30 1.51 -31.42
CA LEU A 332 -3.49 2.78 -32.13
C LEU A 332 -4.97 3.13 -32.32
N LYS A 333 -5.82 2.15 -32.53
CA LYS A 333 -7.23 2.34 -32.89
C LYS A 333 -8.14 2.18 -31.69
N MET A 334 -8.26 3.23 -30.90
CA MET A 334 -9.12 3.27 -29.72
C MET A 334 -10.11 4.44 -29.80
N PRO A 335 -11.31 4.32 -29.19
CA PRO A 335 -12.22 5.44 -29.05
C PRO A 335 -11.63 6.55 -28.17
N GLY A 336 -11.98 7.80 -28.46
CA GLY A 336 -11.50 8.96 -27.71
C GLY A 336 -10.14 9.45 -28.20
N ILE A 337 -9.12 9.40 -27.34
CA ILE A 337 -7.76 9.84 -27.72
C ILE A 337 -7.09 8.74 -28.54
N ASP A 338 -6.67 9.10 -29.78
CA ASP A 338 -5.92 8.23 -30.69
C ASP A 338 -4.60 7.77 -30.04
N GLY A 339 -4.22 6.51 -30.25
CA GLY A 339 -2.98 5.94 -29.73
C GLY A 339 -1.72 6.66 -30.17
N ILE A 340 -1.69 7.26 -31.37
CA ILE A 340 -0.58 8.13 -31.80
C ILE A 340 -0.45 9.38 -30.90
N GLU A 341 -1.56 9.98 -30.52
CA GLU A 341 -1.53 11.11 -29.58
C GLU A 341 -1.13 10.69 -28.17
N VAL A 342 -1.56 9.50 -27.70
CA VAL A 342 -1.09 8.91 -26.46
C VAL A 342 0.43 8.72 -26.51
N LEU A 343 0.97 8.10 -27.56
CA LEU A 343 2.42 7.92 -27.78
C LEU A 343 3.17 9.25 -27.72
N ARG A 344 2.66 10.28 -28.42
CA ARG A 344 3.28 11.62 -28.45
C ARG A 344 3.36 12.23 -27.07
N ARG A 345 2.29 12.17 -26.28
CA ARG A 345 2.25 12.68 -24.89
C ARG A 345 3.19 11.88 -24.00
N MET A 346 3.18 10.55 -24.12
CA MET A 346 4.07 9.67 -23.36
C MET A 346 5.54 10.02 -23.59
N LYS A 347 5.96 10.16 -24.84
CA LYS A 347 7.37 10.46 -25.15
C LYS A 347 7.79 11.88 -24.77
N ARG A 348 6.85 12.82 -24.73
CA ARG A 348 7.09 14.20 -24.27
C ARG A 348 7.17 14.30 -22.75
N GLU A 349 6.23 13.68 -22.03
CA GLU A 349 6.04 13.87 -20.58
C GLU A 349 6.76 12.76 -19.76
N HIS A 350 6.90 11.57 -20.35
CA HIS A 350 7.49 10.37 -19.74
C HIS A 350 8.51 9.70 -20.69
N PRO A 351 9.61 10.37 -21.04
CA PRO A 351 10.56 9.89 -22.08
C PRO A 351 11.25 8.58 -21.72
N ASN A 352 11.25 8.20 -20.45
CA ASN A 352 11.85 6.95 -19.97
C ASN A 352 10.91 5.73 -20.12
N VAL A 353 9.64 5.91 -20.49
CA VAL A 353 8.73 4.79 -20.76
C VAL A 353 8.99 4.25 -22.16
N GLU A 354 9.27 2.97 -22.26
CA GLU A 354 9.36 2.32 -23.58
C GLU A 354 7.96 1.91 -24.04
N VAL A 355 7.57 2.36 -25.23
CA VAL A 355 6.24 2.11 -25.80
C VAL A 355 6.36 1.15 -26.97
N ILE A 356 5.61 0.04 -26.91
CA ILE A 356 5.45 -0.95 -27.96
C ILE A 356 4.04 -0.75 -28.54
N ILE A 357 3.94 -0.52 -29.83
CA ILE A 357 2.66 -0.46 -30.53
C ILE A 357 2.22 -1.89 -30.88
N LEU A 358 0.96 -2.19 -30.60
CA LEU A 358 0.32 -3.48 -30.92
C LEU A 358 -1.08 -3.21 -31.49
N THR A 359 -1.22 -3.27 -32.81
CA THR A 359 -2.48 -2.88 -33.48
C THR A 359 -2.93 -3.90 -34.53
N GLY A 360 -4.24 -4.04 -34.70
CA GLY A 360 -4.84 -4.90 -35.75
C GLY A 360 -5.02 -4.22 -37.10
N HIS A 361 -4.91 -2.91 -37.19
CA HIS A 361 -5.23 -2.11 -38.35
C HIS A 361 -4.23 -0.96 -38.52
N GLY A 362 -2.97 -1.28 -38.72
CA GLY A 362 -1.93 -0.29 -38.95
C GLY A 362 -1.64 -0.10 -40.43
N SER A 363 -1.31 1.13 -40.85
CA SER A 363 -0.78 1.44 -42.17
C SER A 363 0.73 1.66 -42.07
N GLU A 364 1.48 1.45 -43.16
CA GLU A 364 2.91 1.77 -43.25
C GLU A 364 3.22 3.21 -42.81
N ARG A 365 2.28 4.14 -43.03
CA ARG A 365 2.40 5.54 -42.63
C ARG A 365 2.29 5.70 -41.11
N GLU A 366 1.39 4.98 -40.46
CA GLU A 366 1.24 4.98 -38.98
C GLU A 366 2.44 4.32 -38.31
N GLU A 367 2.97 3.23 -38.88
CA GLU A 367 4.19 2.62 -38.39
C GLU A 367 5.38 3.59 -38.47
N ALA A 368 5.59 4.23 -39.65
CA ALA A 368 6.66 5.20 -39.81
C ALA A 368 6.56 6.35 -38.79
N LEU A 369 5.33 6.89 -38.58
CA LEU A 369 5.09 7.94 -37.64
C LEU A 369 5.31 7.48 -36.18
N ALA A 370 4.87 6.27 -35.78
CA ALA A 370 5.09 5.74 -34.46
C ALA A 370 6.60 5.57 -34.17
N ARG A 371 7.38 5.11 -35.13
CA ARG A 371 8.84 5.00 -35.02
C ARG A 371 9.51 6.38 -34.92
N GLU A 372 9.08 7.36 -35.69
CA GLU A 372 9.56 8.75 -35.59
C GLU A 372 9.26 9.36 -34.24
N LEU A 373 8.10 9.08 -33.66
CA LEU A 373 7.71 9.53 -32.33
C LEU A 373 8.44 8.78 -31.20
N GLY A 374 9.26 7.76 -31.49
CA GLY A 374 10.08 7.06 -30.55
C GLY A 374 9.44 5.80 -29.95
N ALA A 375 8.49 5.16 -30.62
CA ALA A 375 8.05 3.83 -30.26
C ALA A 375 9.23 2.84 -30.31
N PHE A 376 9.32 1.95 -29.33
CA PHE A 376 10.38 0.94 -29.26
C PHE A 376 10.20 -0.13 -30.33
N ALA A 377 8.96 -0.58 -30.53
CA ALA A 377 8.61 -1.58 -31.53
C ALA A 377 7.18 -1.34 -32.05
N TYR A 378 6.90 -1.89 -33.20
CA TYR A 378 5.59 -1.92 -33.82
C TYR A 378 5.26 -3.37 -34.18
N LEU A 379 4.17 -3.89 -33.63
CA LEU A 379 3.71 -5.26 -33.80
C LEU A 379 2.26 -5.28 -34.30
N GLU A 380 1.95 -6.26 -35.14
CA GLU A 380 0.59 -6.44 -35.67
C GLU A 380 -0.17 -7.54 -34.91
N LYS A 381 -1.47 -7.33 -34.69
CA LYS A 381 -2.39 -8.36 -34.17
C LYS A 381 -2.81 -9.29 -35.35
N PRO A 382 -2.86 -10.63 -35.14
CA PRO A 382 -2.56 -11.36 -33.93
C PRO A 382 -1.06 -11.53 -33.71
N VAL A 383 -0.60 -11.22 -32.48
CA VAL A 383 0.80 -11.36 -32.09
C VAL A 383 1.04 -12.68 -31.35
N ASP A 384 2.16 -13.32 -31.64
CA ASP A 384 2.63 -14.42 -30.81
C ASP A 384 3.10 -13.87 -29.45
N ILE A 385 2.59 -14.50 -28.39
CA ILE A 385 2.88 -14.07 -27.01
C ILE A 385 4.37 -14.17 -26.65
N ASP A 386 5.11 -15.07 -27.27
CA ASP A 386 6.55 -15.22 -27.05
C ASP A 386 7.31 -14.09 -27.74
N VAL A 387 6.90 -13.68 -28.94
CA VAL A 387 7.42 -12.49 -29.66
C VAL A 387 7.16 -11.24 -28.81
N LEU A 388 5.92 -11.02 -28.35
CA LEU A 388 5.59 -9.86 -27.53
C LEU A 388 6.40 -9.85 -26.24
N SER A 389 6.48 -10.99 -25.54
CA SER A 389 7.24 -11.12 -24.29
C SER A 389 8.72 -10.83 -24.49
N GLN A 390 9.30 -11.28 -25.62
CA GLN A 390 10.69 -11.02 -25.94
C GLN A 390 10.92 -9.52 -26.24
N THR A 391 10.03 -8.91 -27.01
CA THR A 391 10.09 -7.47 -27.33
C THR A 391 10.01 -6.61 -26.05
N MET A 392 9.15 -7.00 -25.11
CA MET A 392 9.04 -6.30 -23.81
C MET A 392 10.32 -6.41 -22.99
N LYS A 393 10.99 -7.56 -22.99
CA LYS A 393 12.29 -7.76 -22.33
C LYS A 393 13.38 -6.87 -22.93
N GLU A 394 13.40 -6.76 -24.25
CA GLU A 394 14.38 -5.92 -24.97
C GLU A 394 14.14 -4.44 -24.69
N ALA A 395 12.88 -3.98 -24.67
CA ALA A 395 12.50 -2.64 -24.27
C ALA A 395 12.97 -2.32 -22.84
N TYR A 396 12.73 -3.23 -21.92
CA TYR A 396 13.14 -3.08 -20.53
C TYR A 396 14.67 -3.08 -20.34
N ARG A 397 15.39 -3.92 -21.12
CA ARG A 397 16.86 -3.92 -21.11
C ARG A 397 17.42 -2.58 -21.56
N LYS A 398 16.89 -1.99 -22.65
CA LYS A 398 17.26 -0.65 -23.12
C LYS A 398 17.03 0.41 -22.03
N LEU A 399 15.88 0.38 -21.37
CA LEU A 399 15.57 1.28 -20.26
C LEU A 399 16.59 1.19 -19.12
N ASN A 400 16.96 -0.04 -18.71
CA ASN A 400 17.91 -0.26 -17.62
C ASN A 400 19.34 0.19 -17.99
N LEU A 401 19.77 -0.01 -19.23
CA LEU A 401 21.04 0.50 -19.70
C LEU A 401 21.08 2.05 -19.67
N ALA A 402 20.00 2.70 -20.10
CA ALA A 402 19.89 4.15 -20.05
C ALA A 402 19.87 4.70 -18.59
N ARG A 403 19.27 3.97 -17.64
CA ARG A 403 19.30 4.30 -16.21
C ARG A 403 20.69 4.14 -15.62
N ALA A 404 21.38 3.05 -15.93
CA ALA A 404 22.75 2.79 -15.48
C ALA A 404 23.74 3.85 -15.99
N ALA A 405 23.62 4.24 -17.26
CA ALA A 405 24.45 5.30 -17.87
C ALA A 405 24.25 6.69 -17.23
N LYS A 406 23.04 6.98 -16.72
CA LYS A 406 22.73 8.21 -15.97
C LYS A 406 23.25 8.18 -14.53
N ALA A 407 23.33 6.98 -13.93
CA ALA A 407 23.76 6.82 -12.52
C ALA A 407 25.28 6.84 -12.36
N ASP A 408 26.06 6.42 -13.38
CA ASP A 408 27.53 6.47 -13.37
C ASP A 408 28.10 6.78 -14.77
N PRO A 409 28.37 8.07 -15.07
CA PRO A 409 28.86 8.49 -16.40
C PRO A 409 30.25 7.94 -16.77
N LYS A 410 30.96 7.25 -15.86
CA LYS A 410 32.32 6.74 -16.05
C LYS A 410 32.42 5.25 -16.32
N ASN A 411 31.32 4.52 -16.28
CA ASN A 411 31.32 3.06 -16.42
C ASN A 411 30.40 2.59 -17.55
N VAL A 412 30.71 3.01 -18.78
CA VAL A 412 30.10 2.47 -20.01
C VAL A 412 30.99 1.31 -20.47
N PRO A 413 30.56 0.05 -20.50
CA PRO A 413 31.29 -1.01 -21.17
C PRO A 413 31.19 -0.79 -22.69
N GLU A 414 32.34 -0.79 -23.36
CA GLU A 414 32.49 -0.82 -24.83
C GLU A 414 31.81 -2.06 -25.44
#